data_c30facf0271ca89aad12a54e55eb1734
#
_entry.id   c30facf0271ca89aad12a54e55eb1734
#
_cell.length_a   1.000
_cell.length_b   1.000
_cell.length_c   1.000
_cell.angle_alpha   90.00
_cell.angle_beta   90.00
_cell.angle_gamma   90.00
#
_symmetry.space_group_name_H-M   'P 1'
#
loop_
_entity.id
_entity.type
_entity.pdbx_description
1 polymer ?
#
loop_
_entity_poly.entity_id
_entity_poly.type
_entity_poly.pdbx_seq_one_letter_code
_entity_poly.pdbx_strand_id
1 'polypeptide(L)' 'IGGITIRILQKKYAKDKNYALLKDDLHQTASDLRDAYSNLENVTEPDLIDCYIYHLNSVQMRYKFLLASIKKIED' A
#
# COMPACT_ATOMS: atom_id res chain seq x y z
N ILE A 1 5.06 -33.01 17.38
CA ILE A 1 3.81 -32.96 16.59
C ILE A 1 3.05 -31.68 16.90
N GLY A 2 2.87 -31.38 18.20
CA GLY A 2 2.19 -30.16 18.63
C GLY A 2 2.88 -28.88 18.14
N GLY A 3 4.23 -28.90 18.07
CA GLY A 3 5.00 -27.76 17.60
C GLY A 3 4.76 -27.42 16.13
N ILE A 4 4.57 -28.44 15.29
CA ILE A 4 4.28 -28.27 13.87
C ILE A 4 2.88 -27.65 13.69
N THR A 5 1.91 -28.13 14.43
CA THR A 5 0.53 -27.61 14.39
C THR A 5 0.50 -26.15 14.81
N ILE A 6 1.22 -25.80 15.88
CA ILE A 6 1.30 -24.41 16.36
C ILE A 6 1.94 -23.52 15.30
N ARG A 7 3.01 -23.98 14.63
CA ARG A 7 3.67 -23.20 13.56
C ARG A 7 2.72 -22.94 12.40
N ILE A 8 1.92 -23.92 12.01
CA ILE A 8 0.94 -23.76 10.92
C ILE A 8 -0.11 -22.73 11.32
N LEU A 9 -0.62 -22.80 12.55
CA LEU A 9 -1.59 -21.84 13.06
C LEU A 9 -1.01 -20.42 13.11
N GLN A 10 0.22 -20.29 13.60
CA GLN A 10 0.90 -18.99 13.67
C GLN A 10 1.10 -18.38 12.29
N LYS A 11 1.48 -19.19 11.29
CA LYS A 11 1.63 -18.73 9.93
C LYS A 11 0.30 -18.26 9.35
N LYS A 12 -0.78 -18.98 9.63
CA LYS A 12 -2.12 -18.62 9.17
C LYS A 12 -2.57 -17.30 9.78
N TYR A 13 -2.42 -17.14 11.10
CA TYR A 13 -2.75 -15.89 11.77
C TYR A 13 -1.91 -14.73 11.28
N ALA A 14 -0.61 -14.95 11.09
CA ALA A 14 0.28 -13.91 10.58
C ALA A 14 -0.11 -13.51 9.16
N LYS A 15 -0.49 -14.48 8.33
CA LYS A 15 -0.95 -14.22 6.97
C LYS A 15 -2.24 -13.41 6.95
N ASP A 16 -3.23 -13.79 7.77
CA ASP A 16 -4.51 -13.10 7.87
C ASP A 16 -4.32 -11.67 8.38
N LYS A 17 -3.51 -11.50 9.42
CA LYS A 17 -3.19 -10.19 9.97
C LYS A 17 -2.47 -9.33 8.94
N ASN A 18 -1.50 -9.91 8.24
CA ASN A 18 -0.75 -9.21 7.20
C ASN A 18 -1.67 -8.79 6.06
N TYR A 19 -2.60 -9.66 5.67
CA TYR A 19 -3.58 -9.36 4.63
C TYR A 19 -4.46 -8.16 5.02
N ALA A 20 -4.96 -8.16 6.25
CA ALA A 20 -5.79 -7.07 6.75
C ALA A 20 -5.01 -5.75 6.78
N LEU A 21 -3.77 -5.79 7.26
CA LEU A 21 -2.90 -4.60 7.29
C LEU A 21 -2.59 -4.09 5.89
N LEU A 22 -2.35 -4.99 4.94
CA LEU A 22 -2.10 -4.61 3.55
C LEU A 22 -3.32 -3.96 2.92
N LYS A 23 -4.52 -4.49 3.20
CA LYS A 23 -5.76 -3.89 2.69
C LYS A 23 -6.00 -2.51 3.26
N ASP A 24 -5.78 -2.33 4.56
CA ASP A 24 -5.90 -1.02 5.20
C ASP A 24 -4.91 -0.03 4.60
N ASP A 25 -3.67 -0.47 4.41
CA ASP A 25 -2.62 0.36 3.81
C ASP A 25 -2.96 0.70 2.36
N LEU A 26 -3.53 -0.24 1.63
CA LEU A 26 -3.98 0.00 0.26
C LEU A 26 -5.06 1.07 0.20
N HIS A 27 -6.05 1.00 1.10
CA HIS A 27 -7.12 2.01 1.17
C HIS A 27 -6.55 3.39 1.50
N GLN A 28 -5.64 3.45 2.46
CA GLN A 28 -4.98 4.71 2.82
C GLN A 28 -4.16 5.26 1.65
N THR A 29 -3.42 4.38 0.98
CA THR A 29 -2.59 4.77 -0.17
C THR A 29 -3.45 5.25 -1.34
N ALA A 30 -4.61 4.64 -1.57
CA ALA A 30 -5.55 5.10 -2.59
C ALA A 30 -6.05 6.52 -2.29
N SER A 31 -6.33 6.81 -1.01
CA SER A 31 -6.71 8.16 -0.58
C SER A 31 -5.56 9.14 -0.79
N ASP A 32 -4.34 8.74 -0.42
CA ASP A 32 -3.14 9.56 -0.61
C ASP A 32 -2.90 9.85 -2.08
N LEU A 33 -3.17 8.89 -2.95
CA LEU A 33 -3.02 9.04 -4.40
C LEU A 33 -4.00 10.09 -4.94
N ARG A 34 -5.26 10.05 -4.51
CA ARG A 34 -6.24 11.06 -4.91
C ARG A 34 -5.84 12.44 -4.43
N ASP A 35 -5.35 12.55 -3.20
CA ASP A 35 -4.87 13.81 -2.64
C ASP A 35 -3.66 14.34 -3.42
N ALA A 36 -2.74 13.45 -3.81
CA ALA A 36 -1.56 13.81 -4.58
C ALA A 36 -1.95 14.36 -5.96
N TYR A 37 -2.91 13.74 -6.64
CA TYR A 37 -3.42 14.25 -7.92
C TYR A 37 -4.08 15.62 -7.74
N SER A 38 -4.90 15.79 -6.70
CA SER A 38 -5.55 17.06 -6.41
C SER A 38 -4.54 18.16 -6.13
N ASN A 39 -3.51 17.85 -5.37
CA ASN A 39 -2.45 18.81 -5.07
C ASN A 39 -1.72 19.24 -6.33
N LEU A 40 -1.43 18.30 -7.22
CA LEU A 40 -0.74 18.59 -8.48
C LEU A 40 -1.60 19.47 -9.39
N GLU A 41 -2.91 19.21 -9.44
CA GLU A 41 -3.83 20.03 -10.25
C GLU A 41 -3.91 21.47 -9.76
N ASN A 42 -3.76 21.69 -8.45
CA ASN A 42 -3.93 22.99 -7.83
C ASN A 42 -2.63 23.74 -7.61
N VAL A 43 -1.47 23.13 -7.90
CA VAL A 43 -0.19 23.79 -7.70
C VAL A 43 0.03 24.86 -8.78
N THR A 44 0.46 26.03 -8.35
CA THR A 44 0.72 27.17 -9.26
C THR A 44 2.20 27.56 -9.34
N GLU A 45 2.99 27.14 -8.36
CA GLU A 45 4.42 27.47 -8.29
C GLU A 45 5.24 26.41 -9.03
N PRO A 46 6.02 26.80 -10.05
CA PRO A 46 6.80 25.84 -10.85
C PRO A 46 7.77 25.01 -10.01
N ASP A 47 8.36 25.60 -8.97
CA ASP A 47 9.33 24.90 -8.13
C ASP A 47 8.69 23.75 -7.34
N LEU A 48 7.40 23.86 -7.05
CA LEU A 48 6.66 22.83 -6.31
C LEU A 48 6.10 21.75 -7.21
N ILE A 49 5.98 22.00 -8.52
CA ILE A 49 5.43 21.00 -9.44
C ILE A 49 6.27 19.73 -9.41
N ASP A 50 7.58 19.84 -9.46
CA ASP A 50 8.48 18.70 -9.44
C ASP A 50 8.34 17.92 -8.13
N CYS A 51 8.22 18.63 -7.01
CA CYS A 51 8.02 17.98 -5.71
C CYS A 51 6.74 17.15 -5.69
N TYR A 52 5.65 17.70 -6.20
CA TYR A 52 4.37 16.99 -6.24
C TYR A 52 4.40 15.82 -7.22
N ILE A 53 5.11 15.94 -8.33
CA ILE A 53 5.28 14.86 -9.30
C ILE A 53 6.06 13.69 -8.65
N TYR A 54 7.15 13.99 -7.96
CA TYR A 54 7.92 12.94 -7.25
C TYR A 54 7.09 12.27 -6.17
N HIS A 55 6.31 13.06 -5.42
CA HIS A 55 5.43 12.53 -4.40
C HIS A 55 4.37 11.62 -5.03
N LEU A 56 3.74 12.05 -6.11
CA LEU A 56 2.75 11.26 -6.82
C LEU A 56 3.33 9.94 -7.30
N ASN A 57 4.52 9.98 -7.90
CA ASN A 57 5.19 8.76 -8.38
C ASN A 57 5.48 7.80 -7.23
N SER A 58 5.91 8.32 -6.08
CA SER A 58 6.17 7.52 -4.89
C SER A 58 4.90 6.80 -4.40
N VAL A 59 3.79 7.53 -4.33
CA VAL A 59 2.50 6.97 -3.90
C VAL A 59 2.01 5.92 -4.90
N GLN A 60 2.16 6.17 -6.20
CA GLN A 60 1.79 5.21 -7.24
C GLN A 60 2.59 3.91 -7.11
N MET A 61 3.88 4.00 -6.85
CA MET A 61 4.73 2.83 -6.67
C MET A 61 4.31 2.03 -5.45
N ARG A 62 3.99 2.71 -4.36
CA ARG A 62 3.50 2.07 -3.15
C ARG A 62 2.18 1.35 -3.40
N TYR A 63 1.26 1.99 -4.11
CA TYR A 63 -0.03 1.41 -4.46
C TYR A 63 0.15 0.11 -5.27
N LYS A 64 1.01 0.14 -6.28
CA LYS A 64 1.30 -1.03 -7.11
C LYS A 64 1.92 -2.17 -6.29
N PHE A 65 2.84 -1.84 -5.40
CA PHE A 65 3.48 -2.82 -4.53
C PHE A 65 2.45 -3.49 -3.61
N LEU A 66 1.56 -2.71 -3.02
CA LEU A 66 0.52 -3.22 -2.13
C LEU A 66 -0.46 -4.12 -2.87
N LEU A 67 -0.87 -3.72 -4.07
CA LEU A 67 -1.74 -4.56 -4.91
C LEU A 67 -1.08 -5.90 -5.24
N ALA A 68 0.18 -5.87 -5.64
CA ALA A 68 0.91 -7.08 -5.97
C ALA A 68 1.04 -8.00 -4.76
N SER A 69 1.31 -7.42 -3.59
CA SER A 69 1.42 -8.17 -2.34
C SER A 69 0.10 -8.83 -1.95
N ILE A 70 -1.01 -8.11 -2.10
CA ILE A 70 -2.35 -8.64 -1.80
C ILE A 70 -2.70 -9.77 -2.76
N LYS A 71 -2.40 -9.61 -4.05
CA LYS A 71 -2.67 -10.64 -5.04
C LYS A 71 -1.92 -11.94 -4.75
N LYS A 72 -0.69 -11.84 -4.27
CA LYS A 72 0.10 -13.01 -3.88
C LYS A 72 -0.56 -13.79 -2.74
N ILE A 73 -1.18 -13.07 -1.81
CA ILE A 73 -1.87 -13.71 -0.68
C ILE A 73 -3.18 -14.36 -1.15
N GLU A 74 -3.90 -13.70 -2.06
CA GLU A 74 -5.17 -14.20 -2.58
C GLU A 74 -5.00 -15.41 -3.51
N ASP A 75 -3.87 -15.49 -4.20
CA ASP A 75 -3.56 -16.66 -5.03
C ASP A 75 -3.11 -17.83 -4.14
#